data_e6b137da142e67b050e6a4f72ae86a8a
#
_entry.id   e6b137da142e67b050e6a4f72ae86a8a
#
_cell.length_a   1.000
_cell.length_b   1.000
_cell.length_c   1.000
_cell.angle_alpha   90.00
_cell.angle_beta   90.00
_cell.angle_gamma   90.00
#
_symmetry.space_group_name_H-M   'P 1'
#
loop_
_entity.id
_entity.type
_entity.pdbx_description
1 polymer ?
#
loop_
_entity_poly.entity_id
_entity_poly.type
_entity_poly.pdbx_seq_one_letter_code
_entity_poly.pdbx_strand_id
1 'polypeptide(L)'
;MVKPARPWSYSALSAFETCPRRYQLTRVTKEVVERQHEASIWGNKVHKHLENYANKKAQLPEELKKYAKYVDKIFTYEGKRIVEQRLAIDNNFKPTKWMAK
;
A
#
# COMPACT_ATOMS: atom_id res chain seq x y z
N MET A 1 8.66 29.42 -2.50
CA MET A 1 8.93 28.20 -3.28
C MET A 1 7.79 27.21 -3.11
N VAL A 2 7.15 26.87 -4.21
CA VAL A 2 6.02 25.97 -4.18
C VAL A 2 6.53 24.53 -4.17
N LYS A 3 6.10 23.73 -3.20
CA LYS A 3 6.44 22.31 -3.17
C LYS A 3 5.73 21.61 -4.32
N PRO A 4 6.38 20.65 -4.99
CA PRO A 4 5.69 19.88 -6.02
C PRO A 4 4.47 19.15 -5.43
N ALA A 5 3.41 19.10 -6.22
CA ALA A 5 2.20 18.41 -5.79
C ALA A 5 2.49 16.93 -5.57
N ARG A 6 1.94 16.38 -4.50
CA ARG A 6 2.05 14.95 -4.23
C ARG A 6 1.07 14.20 -5.12
N PRO A 7 1.43 12.99 -5.54
CA PRO A 7 0.48 12.17 -6.28
C PRO A 7 -0.72 11.85 -5.39
N TRP A 8 -1.91 11.88 -6.00
CA TRP A 8 -3.13 11.52 -5.29
C TRP A 8 -3.33 10.01 -5.29
N SER A 9 -3.82 9.50 -4.19
CA SER A 9 -4.27 8.12 -4.07
C SER A 9 -5.69 8.13 -3.52
N TYR A 10 -6.36 6.99 -3.57
CA TYR A 10 -7.71 6.89 -3.01
C TYR A 10 -7.71 7.26 -1.53
N SER A 11 -6.74 6.77 -0.77
CA SER A 11 -6.70 7.05 0.68
C SER A 11 -6.44 8.53 0.96
N ALA A 12 -5.60 9.18 0.16
CA ALA A 12 -5.35 10.61 0.31
C ALA A 12 -6.59 11.44 -0.01
N LEU A 13 -7.26 11.11 -1.12
CA LEU A 13 -8.48 11.81 -1.52
C LEU A 13 -9.59 11.61 -0.49
N SER A 14 -9.78 10.39 -0.01
CA SER A 14 -10.78 10.08 0.99
C SER A 14 -10.52 10.84 2.30
N ALA A 15 -9.26 10.92 2.73
CA ALA A 15 -8.88 11.66 3.92
C ALA A 15 -9.20 13.14 3.77
N PHE A 16 -8.90 13.72 2.60
CA PHE A 16 -9.20 15.12 2.31
C PHE A 16 -10.71 15.39 2.31
N GLU A 17 -11.49 14.54 1.67
CA GLU A 17 -12.94 14.70 1.62
C GLU A 17 -13.58 14.59 3.01
N THR A 18 -13.05 13.71 3.85
CA THR A 18 -13.56 13.51 5.20
C THR A 18 -13.27 14.73 6.08
N CYS A 19 -12.06 15.24 6.07
CA CYS A 19 -11.67 16.42 6.82
C CYS A 19 -10.41 17.05 6.23
N PRO A 20 -10.55 18.13 5.44
CA PRO A 20 -9.38 18.79 4.84
C PRO A 20 -8.34 19.26 5.86
N ARG A 21 -8.80 19.71 7.02
CA ARG A 21 -7.89 20.17 8.08
C ARG A 21 -7.04 19.05 8.63
N ARG A 22 -7.66 17.89 8.89
CA ARG A 22 -6.94 16.71 9.35
C ARG A 22 -5.95 16.24 8.29
N TYR A 23 -6.36 16.25 7.02
CA TYR A 23 -5.47 15.90 5.91
C TYR A 23 -4.25 16.82 5.91
N GLN A 24 -4.47 18.13 6.05
CA GLN A 24 -3.38 19.09 6.10
C GLN A 24 -2.41 18.79 7.25
N LEU A 25 -2.94 18.60 8.45
CA LEU A 25 -2.12 18.41 9.65
C LEU A 25 -1.34 17.10 9.65
N THR A 26 -1.90 16.05 9.07
CA THR A 26 -1.28 14.72 9.13
C THR A 26 -0.43 14.39 7.91
N ARG A 27 -0.78 14.93 6.74
CA ARG A 27 -0.14 14.51 5.49
C ARG A 27 0.61 15.61 4.75
N VAL A 28 0.27 16.87 4.97
CA VAL A 28 0.94 18.00 4.31
C VAL A 28 1.99 18.60 5.22
N THR A 29 1.57 19.17 6.35
CA THR A 29 2.49 19.81 7.31
C THR A 29 3.10 18.81 8.28
N LYS A 30 2.42 17.69 8.50
CA LYS A 30 2.84 16.61 9.41
C LYS A 30 3.05 17.09 10.85
N GLU A 31 2.29 18.09 11.25
CA GLU A 31 2.31 18.59 12.64
C GLU A 31 1.70 17.59 13.61
N VAL A 32 0.75 16.77 13.14
CA VAL A 32 0.08 15.74 13.92
C VAL A 32 0.42 14.37 13.35
N VAL A 33 0.87 13.46 14.21
CA VAL A 33 1.15 12.09 13.81
C VAL A 33 -0.04 11.22 14.19
N GLU A 34 -0.60 10.53 13.18
CA GLU A 34 -1.68 9.59 13.44
C GLU A 34 -1.15 8.35 14.14
N ARG A 35 -1.85 7.93 15.19
CA ARG A 35 -1.53 6.66 15.84
C ARG A 35 -2.06 5.51 15.00
N GLN A 36 -1.19 4.53 14.76
CA GLN A 36 -1.64 3.30 14.15
C GLN A 36 -2.41 2.47 15.16
N HIS A 37 -3.57 2.00 14.75
CA HIS A 37 -4.35 1.07 15.55
C HIS A 37 -3.67 -0.30 15.56
N GLU A 38 -3.80 -1.06 16.67
CA GLU A 38 -3.20 -2.39 16.76
C GLU A 38 -3.60 -3.31 15.60
N ALA A 39 -4.88 -3.28 15.23
CA ALA A 39 -5.37 -4.07 14.10
C ALA A 39 -4.68 -3.69 12.79
N SER A 40 -4.38 -2.40 12.60
CA SER A 40 -3.68 -1.90 11.41
C SER A 40 -2.22 -2.36 11.41
N ILE A 41 -1.56 -2.32 12.56
CA ILE A 41 -0.18 -2.80 12.71
C ILE A 41 -0.12 -4.31 12.40
N TRP A 42 -1.03 -5.07 12.97
CA TRP A 42 -1.13 -6.51 12.72
C TRP A 42 -1.39 -6.81 11.25
N GLY A 43 -2.35 -6.07 10.63
CA GLY A 43 -2.67 -6.23 9.22
C GLY A 43 -1.47 -5.97 8.32
N ASN A 44 -0.71 -4.90 8.58
CA ASN A 44 0.50 -4.58 7.82
C ASN A 44 1.56 -5.68 7.97
N LYS A 45 1.71 -6.21 9.16
CA LYS A 45 2.65 -7.31 9.42
C LYS A 45 2.29 -8.57 8.64
N VAL A 46 1.01 -8.96 8.69
CA VAL A 46 0.50 -10.11 7.94
C VAL A 46 0.70 -9.91 6.45
N HIS A 47 0.34 -8.74 5.94
CA HIS A 47 0.49 -8.38 4.54
C HIS A 47 1.95 -8.52 4.08
N LYS A 48 2.87 -7.99 4.88
CA LYS A 48 4.29 -8.06 4.56
C LYS A 48 4.83 -9.49 4.54
N HIS A 49 4.40 -10.31 5.48
CA HIS A 49 4.79 -11.72 5.51
C HIS A 49 4.28 -12.48 4.29
N LEU A 50 3.02 -12.23 3.91
CA LEU A 50 2.44 -12.87 2.73
C LEU A 50 3.12 -12.40 1.43
N GLU A 51 3.44 -11.11 1.36
CA GLU A 51 4.18 -10.55 0.22
C GLU A 51 5.55 -11.21 0.08
N ASN A 52 6.30 -11.31 1.18
CA ASN A 52 7.62 -11.93 1.17
C ASN A 52 7.54 -13.42 0.80
N TYR A 53 6.53 -14.12 1.30
CA TYR A 53 6.31 -15.51 0.94
C TYR A 53 5.98 -15.66 -0.55
N ALA A 54 5.10 -14.82 -1.07
CA ALA A 54 4.72 -14.85 -2.48
C ALA A 54 5.90 -14.56 -3.41
N ASN A 55 6.82 -13.69 -2.98
CA ASN A 55 8.04 -13.37 -3.71
C ASN A 55 9.18 -14.37 -3.45
N LYS A 56 8.91 -15.41 -2.66
CA LYS A 56 9.88 -16.44 -2.29
C LYS A 56 11.09 -15.91 -1.55
N LYS A 57 10.94 -14.79 -0.83
CA LYS A 57 12.03 -14.19 -0.05
C LYS A 57 12.13 -14.77 1.35
N ALA A 58 11.01 -15.24 1.92
CA ALA A 58 10.97 -15.77 3.26
C ALA A 58 9.82 -16.74 3.42
N GLN A 59 9.88 -17.60 4.44
CA GLN A 59 8.77 -18.48 4.78
C GLN A 59 7.83 -17.77 5.73
N LEU A 60 6.57 -18.22 5.74
CA LEU A 60 5.58 -17.66 6.66
C LEU A 60 5.87 -18.07 8.10
N PRO A 61 5.61 -17.16 9.08
CA PRO A 61 5.62 -17.54 10.49
C PRO A 61 4.62 -18.65 10.78
N GLU A 62 4.86 -19.39 11.85
CA GLU A 62 4.04 -20.52 12.25
C GLU A 62 2.54 -20.18 12.29
N GLU A 63 2.21 -19.03 12.86
CA GLU A 63 0.83 -18.57 12.99
C GLU A 63 0.14 -18.25 11.66
N LEU A 64 0.91 -18.05 10.58
CA LEU A 64 0.40 -17.71 9.25
C LEU A 64 0.52 -18.85 8.25
N LYS A 65 1.13 -19.97 8.63
CA LYS A 65 1.33 -21.11 7.72
C LYS A 65 0.03 -21.67 7.16
N LYS A 66 -1.05 -21.55 7.91
CA LYS A 66 -2.37 -22.02 7.44
C LYS A 66 -2.87 -21.28 6.21
N TYR A 67 -2.33 -20.10 5.94
CA TYR A 67 -2.70 -19.29 4.77
C TYR A 67 -1.84 -19.58 3.54
N ALA A 68 -0.75 -20.34 3.70
CA ALA A 68 0.15 -20.67 2.59
C ALA A 68 -0.58 -21.36 1.44
N LYS A 69 -1.55 -22.20 1.75
CA LYS A 69 -2.34 -22.92 0.74
C LYS A 69 -3.07 -21.97 -0.21
N TYR A 70 -3.52 -20.81 0.27
CA TYR A 70 -4.21 -19.84 -0.57
C TYR A 70 -3.25 -19.15 -1.54
N VAL A 71 -2.06 -18.81 -1.07
CA VAL A 71 -1.03 -18.23 -1.92
C VAL A 71 -0.54 -19.24 -2.94
N ASP A 72 -0.28 -20.47 -2.51
CA ASP A 72 0.17 -21.54 -3.40
C ASP A 72 -0.85 -21.84 -4.49
N LYS A 73 -2.14 -21.78 -4.15
CA LYS A 73 -3.21 -22.00 -5.12
C LYS A 73 -3.16 -20.96 -6.24
N ILE A 74 -2.88 -19.70 -5.90
CA ILE A 74 -2.79 -18.62 -6.90
C ILE A 74 -1.66 -18.93 -7.89
N PHE A 75 -0.55 -19.50 -7.42
CA PHE A 75 0.58 -19.84 -8.28
C PHE A 75 0.31 -21.01 -9.22
N THR A 76 -0.81 -21.73 -9.04
CA THR A 76 -1.21 -22.77 -9.99
C THR A 76 -1.90 -22.21 -11.24
N TYR A 77 -2.38 -20.97 -11.19
CA TYR A 77 -3.03 -20.34 -12.34
C TYR A 77 -1.98 -19.84 -13.34
N GLU A 78 -2.34 -19.91 -14.61
CA GLU A 78 -1.48 -19.41 -15.69
C GLU A 78 -1.48 -17.87 -15.70
N GLY A 79 -0.36 -17.32 -16.17
CA GLY A 79 -0.22 -15.86 -16.33
C GLY A 79 0.92 -15.28 -15.52
N LYS A 80 1.25 -14.03 -15.83
CA LYS A 80 2.29 -13.32 -15.13
C LYS A 80 1.78 -12.86 -13.77
N ARG A 81 2.56 -13.08 -12.72
CA ARG A 81 2.22 -12.67 -11.37
C ARG A 81 3.10 -11.51 -10.92
N ILE A 82 2.46 -10.47 -10.45
CA ILE A 82 3.15 -9.32 -9.87
C ILE A 82 2.60 -9.14 -8.47
N VAL A 83 3.48 -9.21 -7.48
CA VAL A 83 3.10 -9.09 -6.07
C VAL A 83 3.38 -7.65 -5.63
N GLU A 84 2.31 -6.96 -5.19
CA GLU A 84 2.40 -5.59 -4.68
C GLU A 84 3.03 -4.63 -5.68
N GLN A 85 2.30 -4.30 -6.71
CA GLN A 85 2.74 -3.33 -7.70
C GLN A 85 2.14 -1.95 -7.41
N ARG A 86 2.98 -0.93 -7.45
CA ARG A 86 2.53 0.46 -7.39
C ARG A 86 2.23 0.94 -8.79
N LEU A 87 1.02 1.44 -8.98
CA LEU A 87 0.56 1.93 -10.27
C LEU A 87 0.16 3.39 -10.14
N ALA A 88 0.48 4.16 -11.15
CA ALA A 88 0.11 5.57 -11.23
C ALA A 88 -0.20 5.94 -12.67
N ILE A 89 -1.04 6.95 -12.85
CA ILE A 89 -1.36 7.52 -14.17
C ILE A 89 -1.10 9.02 -14.13
N ASP A 90 -0.80 9.58 -15.29
CA ASP A 90 -0.62 11.02 -15.42
C ASP A 90 -1.95 11.70 -15.80
N ASN A 91 -1.89 13.01 -16.08
CA ASN A 91 -3.08 13.79 -16.43
C ASN A 91 -3.73 13.33 -17.74
N ASN A 92 -3.01 12.60 -18.59
CA ASN A 92 -3.50 12.07 -19.85
C ASN A 92 -3.94 10.60 -19.71
N PHE A 93 -4.07 10.11 -18.48
CA PHE A 93 -4.44 8.73 -18.17
C PHE A 93 -3.45 7.69 -18.69
N LYS A 94 -2.19 8.09 -18.88
CA LYS A 94 -1.13 7.17 -19.29
C LYS A 94 -0.35 6.68 -18.07
N PRO A 95 0.15 5.44 -18.11
CA PRO A 95 0.98 4.94 -17.02
C PRO A 95 2.21 5.82 -16.79
N THR A 96 2.51 6.08 -15.53
CA THR A 96 3.68 6.85 -15.12
C THR A 96 4.29 6.24 -13.86
N LYS A 97 5.46 6.71 -13.49
CA LYS A 97 6.11 6.24 -12.28
C LYS A 97 5.44 6.81 -11.04
N TRP A 98 5.37 6.01 -9.99
CA TRP A 98 4.89 6.49 -8.70
C TRP A 98 5.79 7.63 -8.24
N MET A 99 5.21 8.72 -7.78
CA MET A 99 5.93 9.93 -7.38
C MET A 99 6.65 10.62 -8.55
N ALA A 100 6.19 10.41 -9.78
CA ALA A 100 6.74 11.13 -10.93
C ALA A 100 6.52 12.64 -10.78
N LYS A 101 7.53 13.40 -11.15
CA LYS A 101 7.48 14.85 -11.14
C LYS A 101 6.95 15.41 -12.45
#